data_f9a69f94710714c09a25c27024cd9e64
#
_entry.id   f9a69f94710714c09a25c27024cd9e64
#
_cell.length_a   1.000
_cell.length_b   1.000
_cell.length_c   1.000
_cell.angle_alpha   90.00
_cell.angle_beta   90.00
_cell.angle_gamma   90.00
#
_symmetry.space_group_name_H-M   'P 1'
#
loop_
_entity.id
_entity.type
_entity.pdbx_description
1 polymer ?
#
loop_
_entity_poly.entity_id
_entity_poly.type
_entity_poly.pdbx_seq_one_letter_code
_entity_poly.pdbx_strand_id
1 'polypeptide(L)'
;MALAVLVSAITVSNDGPCDIFARGGTPCVAAHSTTRAMYAVYSGPLYSVRRRLDNATMDIPAVAPGGPANASVVDAYCEGAALGCTIAVIYDQSGHGNHLRAGPGRRGHVDLEVNATADPHTLLGRKVYSAYFEPVDMYPGAPHPKEVGVGYRNDNTTGVAKGDEPETLYAVMSGTHYNNGCCFDYGNAETGIFDAGDGTMEAISITADQRGTMHGSHHGAGPGPWVFGDLEQGLFVGNNSWPAPSLRDADNNTFSFVTAMIKGDGASPAAPLGHWAIKGGDATAAAGLRTLYDGPRPCAGKPPACINKGNQSWSPMRKFGGLILGIGGDNSHG
;
A
#
# COMPACT_ATOMS: atom_id res chain seq x y z
N MET A 1 22.61 -38.95 -38.47
CA MET A 1 21.62 -38.60 -37.44
C MET A 1 21.82 -37.14 -37.08
N ALA A 2 20.93 -36.26 -37.47
CA ALA A 2 20.98 -34.85 -37.12
C ALA A 2 20.20 -34.66 -35.80
N LEU A 3 20.87 -34.17 -34.78
CA LEU A 3 20.28 -33.87 -33.48
C LEU A 3 19.59 -32.51 -33.58
N ALA A 4 18.26 -32.49 -33.62
CA ALA A 4 17.50 -31.25 -33.55
C ALA A 4 17.50 -30.75 -32.10
N VAL A 5 18.20 -29.65 -31.85
CA VAL A 5 18.12 -28.94 -30.58
C VAL A 5 16.83 -28.11 -30.57
N LEU A 6 15.84 -28.56 -29.79
CA LEU A 6 14.64 -27.78 -29.49
C LEU A 6 15.06 -26.62 -28.58
N VAL A 7 15.25 -25.43 -29.13
CA VAL A 7 15.33 -24.20 -28.38
C VAL A 7 13.91 -23.85 -27.93
N SER A 8 13.58 -24.15 -26.68
CA SER A 8 12.33 -23.70 -26.07
C SER A 8 12.44 -22.18 -25.95
N ALA A 9 11.67 -21.45 -26.73
CA ALA A 9 11.56 -20.01 -26.58
C ALA A 9 10.91 -19.75 -25.20
N ILE A 10 11.66 -19.15 -24.29
CA ILE A 10 11.12 -18.61 -23.05
C ILE A 10 10.22 -17.45 -23.48
N THR A 11 8.92 -17.71 -23.55
CA THR A 11 7.95 -16.63 -23.67
C THR A 11 7.97 -15.86 -22.38
N VAL A 12 8.57 -14.67 -22.39
CA VAL A 12 8.43 -13.72 -21.29
C VAL A 12 6.94 -13.40 -21.19
N SER A 13 6.31 -13.85 -20.13
CA SER A 13 4.91 -13.53 -19.84
C SER A 13 4.80 -12.03 -19.65
N ASN A 14 3.93 -11.37 -20.39
CA ASN A 14 3.60 -9.96 -20.18
C ASN A 14 2.63 -9.75 -19.00
N ASP A 15 2.46 -10.77 -18.16
CA ASP A 15 1.53 -10.72 -17.05
C ASP A 15 1.80 -9.54 -16.11
N GLY A 16 0.74 -8.85 -15.74
CA GLY A 16 0.76 -7.94 -14.61
C GLY A 16 0.64 -8.69 -13.27
N PRO A 17 0.87 -8.04 -12.15
CA PRO A 17 0.71 -8.66 -10.83
C PRO A 17 -0.64 -9.32 -10.62
N CYS A 18 -1.74 -8.70 -11.05
CA CYS A 18 -3.08 -9.24 -10.87
C CYS A 18 -3.39 -10.44 -11.78
N ASP A 19 -2.70 -10.59 -12.93
CA ASP A 19 -2.79 -11.82 -13.72
C ASP A 19 -2.16 -13.01 -12.97
N ILE A 20 -1.05 -12.74 -12.25
CA ILE A 20 -0.37 -13.75 -11.44
C ILE A 20 -1.27 -14.22 -10.30
N PHE A 21 -1.87 -13.26 -9.56
CA PHE A 21 -2.81 -13.57 -8.48
C PHE A 21 -4.05 -14.33 -8.99
N ALA A 22 -4.62 -13.93 -10.12
CA ALA A 22 -5.78 -14.59 -10.71
C ALA A 22 -5.47 -16.06 -11.08
N ARG A 23 -4.28 -16.34 -11.65
CA ARG A 23 -3.85 -17.73 -11.90
C ARG A 23 -3.60 -18.52 -10.63
N GLY A 24 -3.22 -17.84 -9.55
CA GLY A 24 -3.09 -18.44 -8.23
C GLY A 24 -4.42 -18.72 -7.52
N GLY A 25 -5.55 -18.39 -8.13
CA GLY A 25 -6.88 -18.56 -7.53
C GLY A 25 -7.29 -17.44 -6.57
N THR A 26 -6.53 -16.35 -6.51
CA THR A 26 -6.78 -15.18 -5.65
C THR A 26 -6.81 -13.90 -6.49
N PRO A 27 -7.83 -13.69 -7.35
CA PRO A 27 -7.91 -12.54 -8.21
C PRO A 27 -7.93 -11.23 -7.40
N CYS A 28 -7.33 -10.17 -7.93
CA CYS A 28 -7.38 -8.86 -7.31
C CYS A 28 -8.82 -8.34 -7.23
N VAL A 29 -9.24 -7.87 -6.07
CA VAL A 29 -10.52 -7.16 -5.85
C VAL A 29 -10.34 -5.64 -5.84
N ALA A 30 -9.10 -5.18 -5.69
CA ALA A 30 -8.69 -3.80 -5.85
C ALA A 30 -7.27 -3.78 -6.46
N ALA A 31 -7.03 -2.95 -7.45
CA ALA A 31 -5.77 -2.91 -8.18
C ALA A 31 -5.43 -1.48 -8.60
N HIS A 32 -4.49 -0.85 -7.90
CA HIS A 32 -4.13 0.55 -8.05
C HIS A 32 -2.68 0.70 -8.51
N SER A 33 -2.41 1.58 -9.44
CA SER A 33 -1.04 1.95 -9.81
C SER A 33 -1.03 3.24 -10.63
N THR A 34 -0.07 4.11 -10.33
CA THR A 34 0.21 5.30 -11.14
C THR A 34 1.33 5.08 -12.17
N THR A 35 2.00 3.92 -12.11
CA THR A 35 3.19 3.65 -12.95
C THR A 35 2.93 2.68 -14.08
N ARG A 36 1.98 1.74 -13.94
CA ARG A 36 1.70 0.71 -14.96
C ARG A 36 0.31 0.08 -14.81
N ALA A 37 -0.13 -0.60 -15.85
CA ALA A 37 -1.27 -1.50 -15.75
C ALA A 37 -0.95 -2.73 -14.89
N MET A 38 -1.93 -3.16 -14.08
CA MET A 38 -1.84 -4.31 -13.17
C MET A 38 -2.25 -5.63 -13.84
N TYR A 39 -2.87 -5.57 -15.02
CA TYR A 39 -3.23 -6.70 -15.88
C TYR A 39 -2.66 -6.51 -17.27
N ALA A 40 -2.25 -7.58 -17.92
CA ALA A 40 -1.68 -7.57 -19.26
C ALA A 40 -2.63 -7.00 -20.33
N VAL A 41 -3.93 -7.16 -20.13
CA VAL A 41 -4.95 -6.72 -21.09
C VAL A 41 -5.63 -5.40 -20.71
N TYR A 42 -5.27 -4.82 -19.58
CA TYR A 42 -5.91 -3.59 -19.12
C TYR A 42 -5.56 -2.41 -20.03
N SER A 43 -6.59 -1.71 -20.51
CA SER A 43 -6.49 -0.55 -21.41
C SER A 43 -7.25 0.69 -20.91
N GLY A 44 -7.83 0.62 -19.71
CA GLY A 44 -8.48 1.76 -19.08
C GLY A 44 -7.49 2.79 -18.53
N PRO A 45 -7.98 3.91 -17.98
CA PRO A 45 -7.15 4.90 -17.32
C PRO A 45 -6.57 4.34 -16.02
N LEU A 46 -5.29 4.66 -15.75
CA LEU A 46 -4.61 4.26 -14.54
C LEU A 46 -4.93 5.21 -13.38
N TYR A 47 -4.91 6.51 -13.67
CA TYR A 47 -5.23 7.57 -12.72
C TYR A 47 -5.71 8.83 -13.48
N SER A 48 -6.24 9.80 -12.73
CA SER A 48 -6.62 11.10 -13.26
C SER A 48 -5.80 12.19 -12.59
N VAL A 49 -5.31 13.14 -13.35
CA VAL A 49 -4.64 14.35 -12.84
C VAL A 49 -5.58 15.53 -12.85
N ARG A 50 -5.44 16.40 -11.86
CA ARG A 50 -6.18 17.66 -11.72
C ARG A 50 -5.23 18.84 -11.86
N ARG A 51 -5.51 19.74 -12.76
CA ARG A 51 -4.81 21.02 -12.84
C ARG A 51 -5.36 21.97 -11.76
N ARG A 52 -4.49 22.40 -10.85
CA ARG A 52 -4.91 23.17 -9.66
C ARG A 52 -5.47 24.56 -9.96
N LEU A 53 -5.13 25.14 -11.13
CA LEU A 53 -5.56 26.49 -11.50
C LEU A 53 -7.08 26.58 -11.79
N ASP A 54 -7.63 25.59 -12.46
CA ASP A 54 -8.99 25.59 -13.00
C ASP A 54 -9.80 24.33 -12.62
N ASN A 55 -9.21 23.43 -11.83
CA ASN A 55 -9.78 22.15 -11.42
C ASN A 55 -10.14 21.20 -12.59
N ALA A 56 -9.68 21.49 -13.80
CA ALA A 56 -9.85 20.58 -14.92
C ALA A 56 -9.08 19.28 -14.68
N THR A 57 -9.61 18.17 -15.19
CA THR A 57 -9.01 16.83 -15.02
C THR A 57 -8.68 16.17 -16.34
N MET A 58 -7.67 15.30 -16.35
CA MET A 58 -7.25 14.51 -17.48
C MET A 58 -6.93 13.08 -17.03
N ASP A 59 -7.53 12.12 -17.69
CA ASP A 59 -7.25 10.71 -17.46
C ASP A 59 -5.94 10.27 -18.11
N ILE A 60 -5.14 9.52 -17.38
CA ILE A 60 -3.83 9.06 -17.81
C ILE A 60 -3.92 7.56 -18.14
N PRO A 61 -3.87 7.19 -19.42
CA PRO A 61 -3.88 5.79 -19.84
C PRO A 61 -2.48 5.17 -19.74
N ALA A 62 -2.41 3.84 -19.89
CA ALA A 62 -1.17 3.19 -20.26
C ALA A 62 -0.78 3.52 -21.72
N VAL A 63 0.52 3.44 -22.05
CA VAL A 63 1.01 3.63 -23.45
C VAL A 63 0.51 2.54 -24.41
N ALA A 64 0.18 1.36 -23.86
CA ALA A 64 -0.43 0.22 -24.55
C ALA A 64 -1.11 -0.66 -23.49
N PRO A 65 -2.01 -1.58 -23.86
CA PRO A 65 -2.57 -2.54 -22.90
C PRO A 65 -1.48 -3.24 -22.09
N GLY A 66 -1.64 -3.30 -20.78
CA GLY A 66 -0.66 -3.91 -19.86
C GLY A 66 0.63 -3.12 -19.64
N GLY A 67 0.80 -2.01 -20.33
CA GLY A 67 2.03 -1.22 -20.35
C GLY A 67 2.19 -0.21 -19.20
N PRO A 68 3.31 0.53 -19.21
CA PRO A 68 3.54 1.64 -18.30
C PRO A 68 2.60 2.82 -18.58
N ALA A 69 2.42 3.67 -17.57
CA ALA A 69 1.65 4.90 -17.67
C ALA A 69 2.21 5.85 -18.73
N ASN A 70 1.33 6.57 -19.41
CA ASN A 70 1.73 7.53 -20.42
C ASN A 70 2.08 8.89 -19.80
N ALA A 71 3.29 9.02 -19.29
CA ALA A 71 3.77 10.25 -18.66
C ALA A 71 3.78 11.45 -19.62
N SER A 72 3.85 11.26 -20.95
CA SER A 72 3.82 12.38 -21.89
C SER A 72 2.47 13.10 -21.90
N VAL A 73 1.37 12.40 -21.55
CA VAL A 73 0.06 13.05 -21.37
C VAL A 73 0.08 13.92 -20.12
N VAL A 74 0.69 13.46 -19.03
CA VAL A 74 0.86 14.26 -17.80
C VAL A 74 1.70 15.48 -18.08
N ASP A 75 2.85 15.30 -18.73
CA ASP A 75 3.77 16.39 -19.05
C ASP A 75 3.06 17.48 -19.86
N ALA A 76 2.41 17.10 -20.96
CA ALA A 76 1.72 18.05 -21.82
C ALA A 76 0.53 18.75 -21.14
N TYR A 77 -0.20 18.04 -20.28
CA TYR A 77 -1.36 18.60 -19.59
C TYR A 77 -0.98 19.53 -18.45
N CYS A 78 0.12 19.24 -17.76
CA CYS A 78 0.60 20.00 -16.62
C CYS A 78 1.64 21.06 -16.99
N GLU A 79 2.11 21.08 -18.23
CA GLU A 79 3.06 22.09 -18.71
C GLU A 79 2.49 23.50 -18.56
N GLY A 80 3.28 24.39 -17.95
CA GLY A 80 2.87 25.79 -17.74
C GLY A 80 1.73 25.98 -16.71
N ALA A 81 1.28 24.94 -16.04
CA ALA A 81 0.29 25.07 -14.97
C ALA A 81 0.92 25.80 -13.77
N ALA A 82 0.56 27.07 -13.57
CA ALA A 82 1.17 27.94 -12.56
C ALA A 82 1.13 27.40 -11.12
N LEU A 83 0.16 26.54 -10.81
CA LEU A 83 -0.01 25.89 -9.50
C LEU A 83 0.29 24.40 -9.55
N GLY A 84 0.77 23.87 -10.69
CA GLY A 84 1.01 22.43 -10.88
C GLY A 84 -0.25 21.59 -11.01
N CYS A 85 -0.04 20.27 -11.05
CA CYS A 85 -1.10 19.26 -11.06
C CYS A 85 -1.00 18.34 -9.85
N THR A 86 -2.16 17.79 -9.45
CA THR A 86 -2.27 16.75 -8.43
C THR A 86 -2.90 15.49 -9.02
N ILE A 87 -2.74 14.34 -8.35
CA ILE A 87 -3.46 13.12 -8.68
C ILE A 87 -4.85 13.21 -8.04
N ALA A 88 -5.90 13.26 -8.86
CA ALA A 88 -7.27 13.40 -8.36
C ALA A 88 -7.95 12.06 -8.06
N VAL A 89 -7.62 11.04 -8.83
CA VAL A 89 -8.17 9.68 -8.70
C VAL A 89 -7.10 8.67 -9.05
N ILE A 90 -6.97 7.59 -8.29
CA ILE A 90 -6.24 6.40 -8.72
C ILE A 90 -7.29 5.33 -9.02
N TYR A 91 -7.38 4.92 -10.28
CA TYR A 91 -8.42 4.01 -10.72
C TYR A 91 -8.13 2.58 -10.30
N ASP A 92 -9.16 1.92 -9.82
CA ASP A 92 -9.14 0.47 -9.63
C ASP A 92 -9.22 -0.23 -11.00
N GLN A 93 -8.27 -1.08 -11.25
CA GLN A 93 -8.14 -1.85 -12.49
C GLN A 93 -8.77 -3.24 -12.39
N SER A 94 -9.26 -3.65 -11.22
CA SER A 94 -9.83 -4.99 -10.99
C SER A 94 -11.22 -5.18 -11.60
N GLY A 95 -11.91 -4.08 -11.91
CA GLY A 95 -13.28 -4.09 -12.37
C GLY A 95 -14.33 -4.02 -11.25
N HIS A 96 -13.92 -3.98 -9.97
CA HIS A 96 -14.84 -3.83 -8.84
C HIS A 96 -15.22 -2.37 -8.55
N GLY A 97 -14.57 -1.40 -9.17
CA GLY A 97 -14.87 0.03 -9.02
C GLY A 97 -14.33 0.64 -7.72
N ASN A 98 -13.37 0.00 -7.09
CA ASN A 98 -12.74 0.43 -5.84
C ASN A 98 -11.75 1.58 -6.04
N HIS A 99 -12.15 2.61 -6.80
CA HIS A 99 -11.29 3.77 -7.07
C HIS A 99 -10.93 4.50 -5.79
N LEU A 100 -9.69 4.99 -5.72
CA LEU A 100 -9.19 5.81 -4.62
C LEU A 100 -9.30 7.29 -4.98
N ARG A 101 -9.81 8.09 -4.03
CA ARG A 101 -9.95 9.54 -4.13
C ARG A 101 -9.47 10.17 -2.83
N ALA A 102 -9.14 11.47 -2.86
CA ALA A 102 -8.85 12.21 -1.63
C ALA A 102 -9.95 11.95 -0.58
N GLY A 103 -9.52 11.55 0.61
CA GLY A 103 -10.41 11.16 1.69
C GLY A 103 -11.13 12.34 2.35
N PRO A 104 -12.14 12.10 3.17
CA PRO A 104 -12.69 13.13 4.02
C PRO A 104 -11.73 13.46 5.15
N GLY A 105 -11.42 14.74 5.32
CA GLY A 105 -10.73 15.26 6.50
C GLY A 105 -11.71 15.63 7.62
N ARG A 106 -11.19 16.16 8.71
CA ARG A 106 -12.01 16.67 9.82
C ARG A 106 -12.61 18.03 9.49
N ARG A 107 -13.69 18.40 10.17
CA ARG A 107 -14.36 19.71 10.06
C ARG A 107 -14.78 20.09 8.63
N GLY A 108 -15.04 19.09 7.78
CA GLY A 108 -15.44 19.31 6.39
C GLY A 108 -14.30 19.59 5.43
N HIS A 109 -13.06 19.45 5.85
CA HIS A 109 -11.91 19.43 4.95
C HIS A 109 -11.90 18.14 4.12
N VAL A 110 -11.06 18.14 3.09
CA VAL A 110 -10.74 16.98 2.27
C VAL A 110 -9.22 16.78 2.35
N ASP A 111 -8.78 15.54 2.41
CA ASP A 111 -7.37 15.19 2.43
C ASP A 111 -6.65 15.74 1.19
N LEU A 112 -5.36 15.96 1.31
CA LEU A 112 -4.55 16.55 0.26
C LEU A 112 -4.22 15.53 -0.83
N GLU A 113 -4.44 15.93 -2.06
CA GLU A 113 -3.97 15.21 -3.24
C GLU A 113 -2.46 15.41 -3.42
N VAL A 114 -1.73 14.34 -3.77
CA VAL A 114 -0.28 14.43 -4.02
C VAL A 114 0.03 15.08 -5.37
N ASN A 115 1.23 15.66 -5.48
CA ASN A 115 1.71 16.26 -6.72
C ASN A 115 1.94 15.18 -7.80
N ALA A 116 1.30 15.35 -8.95
CA ALA A 116 1.31 14.37 -10.04
C ALA A 116 2.66 14.23 -10.77
N THR A 117 3.60 15.15 -10.55
CA THR A 117 4.89 15.22 -11.29
C THR A 117 6.10 15.23 -10.35
N ALA A 118 5.91 15.03 -9.05
CA ALA A 118 6.98 15.16 -8.05
C ALA A 118 8.06 14.08 -8.16
N ASP A 119 7.67 12.87 -8.56
CA ASP A 119 8.56 11.69 -8.46
C ASP A 119 8.64 10.91 -9.78
N PRO A 120 9.48 11.38 -10.74
CA PRO A 120 9.65 10.72 -12.02
C PRO A 120 10.60 9.51 -11.93
N HIS A 121 10.19 8.40 -12.54
CA HIS A 121 10.98 7.17 -12.66
C HIS A 121 11.05 6.67 -14.10
N THR A 122 11.93 5.70 -14.33
CA THR A 122 11.99 4.95 -15.57
C THR A 122 11.52 3.52 -15.35
N LEU A 123 10.44 3.15 -16.01
CA LEU A 123 9.90 1.79 -16.01
C LEU A 123 9.82 1.26 -17.45
N LEU A 124 10.46 0.11 -17.70
CA LEU A 124 10.53 -0.50 -19.06
C LEU A 124 11.01 0.51 -20.12
N GLY A 125 12.02 1.33 -19.79
CA GLY A 125 12.60 2.34 -20.67
C GLY A 125 11.73 3.56 -20.93
N ARG A 126 10.64 3.76 -20.17
CA ARG A 126 9.73 4.91 -20.30
C ARG A 126 9.63 5.66 -18.99
N LYS A 127 9.50 6.99 -19.08
CA LYS A 127 9.19 7.82 -17.94
C LYS A 127 7.79 7.51 -17.42
N VAL A 128 7.67 7.42 -16.11
CA VAL A 128 6.42 7.32 -15.36
C VAL A 128 6.51 8.19 -14.10
N TYR A 129 5.40 8.43 -13.44
CA TYR A 129 5.38 9.14 -12.16
C TYR A 129 4.81 8.25 -11.06
N SER A 130 5.52 8.17 -9.93
CA SER A 130 4.97 7.60 -8.69
C SER A 130 4.08 8.60 -7.96
N ALA A 131 3.17 8.09 -7.14
CA ALA A 131 2.49 8.92 -6.16
C ALA A 131 3.47 9.22 -5.02
N TYR A 132 3.83 10.49 -4.85
CA TYR A 132 4.82 10.96 -3.90
C TYR A 132 4.13 11.64 -2.73
N PHE A 133 4.23 11.05 -1.55
CA PHE A 133 3.56 11.50 -0.34
C PHE A 133 4.54 12.25 0.57
N GLU A 134 4.11 13.40 1.05
CA GLU A 134 4.84 14.21 2.04
C GLU A 134 3.89 14.57 3.20
N PRO A 135 4.41 14.82 4.40
CA PRO A 135 3.59 15.29 5.52
C PRO A 135 2.84 16.59 5.18
N VAL A 136 1.68 16.79 5.82
CA VAL A 136 0.79 17.93 5.56
C VAL A 136 1.49 19.28 5.67
N ASP A 137 2.42 19.45 6.58
CA ASP A 137 3.18 20.69 6.82
C ASP A 137 4.12 21.06 5.66
N MET A 138 4.38 20.12 4.74
CA MET A 138 5.11 20.40 3.50
C MET A 138 4.23 21.03 2.40
N TYR A 139 2.90 21.13 2.61
CA TYR A 139 1.96 21.70 1.64
C TYR A 139 1.60 23.14 2.01
N PRO A 140 2.07 24.18 1.25
CA PRO A 140 1.81 25.58 1.56
C PRO A 140 0.31 25.88 1.64
N GLY A 141 -0.12 26.46 2.76
CA GLY A 141 -1.52 26.84 2.99
C GLY A 141 -2.45 25.70 3.33
N ALA A 142 -1.90 24.51 3.60
CA ALA A 142 -2.70 23.38 4.07
C ALA A 142 -3.37 23.67 5.42
N PRO A 143 -4.52 23.07 5.71
CA PRO A 143 -5.08 23.03 7.06
C PRO A 143 -4.11 22.40 8.05
N HIS A 144 -4.43 22.53 9.35
CA HIS A 144 -3.59 21.93 10.39
C HIS A 144 -3.52 20.38 10.20
N PRO A 145 -2.35 19.75 10.40
CA PRO A 145 -2.17 18.29 10.23
C PRO A 145 -3.19 17.41 10.99
N LYS A 146 -3.81 17.95 12.06
CA LYS A 146 -4.90 17.27 12.77
C LYS A 146 -6.28 17.35 12.08
N GLU A 147 -6.38 18.02 10.96
CA GLU A 147 -7.65 18.23 10.25
C GLU A 147 -7.69 17.53 8.90
N VAL A 148 -6.53 17.29 8.31
CA VAL A 148 -6.39 16.60 7.00
C VAL A 148 -5.19 15.67 7.03
N GLY A 149 -5.29 14.59 6.25
CA GLY A 149 -4.17 13.74 5.85
C GLY A 149 -3.67 14.09 4.44
N VAL A 150 -2.72 13.32 3.96
CA VAL A 150 -2.27 13.34 2.56
C VAL A 150 -2.52 11.96 1.99
N GLY A 151 -3.54 11.80 1.16
CA GLY A 151 -3.85 10.48 0.64
C GLY A 151 -5.24 10.30 0.07
N TYR A 152 -5.54 9.04 -0.15
CA TYR A 152 -6.69 8.58 -0.90
C TYR A 152 -7.41 7.48 -0.16
N ARG A 153 -8.74 7.44 -0.29
CA ARG A 153 -9.60 6.45 0.35
C ARG A 153 -10.73 5.98 -0.55
N ASN A 154 -11.28 4.85 -0.19
CA ASN A 154 -12.61 4.40 -0.60
C ASN A 154 -13.28 3.70 0.58
N ASP A 155 -14.29 4.32 1.14
CA ASP A 155 -15.07 3.78 2.27
C ASP A 155 -16.24 2.91 1.81
N ASN A 156 -16.51 2.85 0.49
CA ASN A 156 -17.62 2.08 -0.08
C ASN A 156 -17.10 1.08 -1.12
N THR A 157 -16.42 0.05 -0.66
CA THR A 157 -15.74 -0.93 -1.49
C THR A 157 -16.62 -2.12 -1.86
N THR A 158 -16.22 -2.83 -2.91
CA THR A 158 -16.82 -4.09 -3.36
C THR A 158 -15.78 -5.20 -3.32
N GLY A 159 -16.09 -6.30 -2.61
CA GLY A 159 -15.25 -7.51 -2.56
C GLY A 159 -14.01 -7.40 -1.67
N VAL A 160 -13.75 -6.27 -1.05
CA VAL A 160 -12.66 -6.12 -0.06
C VAL A 160 -13.04 -6.87 1.21
N ALA A 161 -12.07 -7.58 1.80
CA ALA A 161 -12.26 -8.44 2.96
C ALA A 161 -12.82 -7.66 4.17
N LYS A 162 -13.75 -8.29 4.90
CA LYS A 162 -14.37 -7.75 6.12
C LYS A 162 -14.29 -8.75 7.26
N GLY A 163 -14.31 -8.25 8.49
CA GLY A 163 -14.19 -9.10 9.65
C GLY A 163 -12.89 -9.90 9.61
N ASP A 164 -13.00 -11.22 9.75
CA ASP A 164 -11.85 -12.13 9.73
C ASP A 164 -11.65 -12.84 8.37
N GLU A 165 -12.24 -12.33 7.30
CA GLU A 165 -12.05 -12.90 5.97
C GLU A 165 -10.57 -12.86 5.57
N PRO A 166 -10.04 -13.91 4.91
CA PRO A 166 -8.66 -13.92 4.45
C PRO A 166 -8.43 -12.86 3.39
N GLU A 167 -7.23 -12.23 3.42
CA GLU A 167 -6.84 -11.33 2.36
C GLU A 167 -5.34 -11.37 2.08
N THR A 168 -4.96 -10.90 0.91
CA THR A 168 -3.57 -10.68 0.52
C THR A 168 -3.41 -9.25 0.05
N LEU A 169 -2.48 -8.54 0.64
CA LEU A 169 -2.08 -7.19 0.26
C LEU A 169 -0.75 -7.25 -0.49
N TYR A 170 -0.60 -6.41 -1.50
CA TYR A 170 0.63 -6.30 -2.30
C TYR A 170 0.87 -4.83 -2.63
N ALA A 171 2.09 -4.36 -2.42
CA ALA A 171 2.49 -3.01 -2.78
C ALA A 171 3.93 -2.98 -3.32
N VAL A 172 4.22 -2.00 -4.16
CA VAL A 172 5.58 -1.59 -4.51
C VAL A 172 5.76 -0.15 -4.07
N MET A 173 6.71 0.07 -3.17
CA MET A 173 6.94 1.36 -2.52
C MET A 173 8.43 1.71 -2.55
N SER A 174 8.77 2.98 -2.33
CA SER A 174 10.16 3.41 -2.17
C SER A 174 10.77 2.83 -0.89
N GLY A 175 11.99 2.32 -0.98
CA GLY A 175 12.81 1.99 0.20
C GLY A 175 13.77 3.11 0.60
N THR A 176 13.71 4.25 -0.09
CA THR A 176 14.58 5.41 0.16
C THR A 176 13.80 6.69 0.50
N HIS A 177 12.49 6.70 0.26
CA HIS A 177 11.54 7.73 0.71
C HIS A 177 10.44 7.02 1.50
N TYR A 178 10.44 7.16 2.80
CA TYR A 178 9.54 6.46 3.72
C TYR A 178 9.27 7.31 4.95
N ASN A 179 8.19 7.00 5.64
CA ASN A 179 7.82 7.68 6.86
C ASN A 179 8.78 7.35 8.02
N ASN A 180 9.04 8.31 8.87
CA ASN A 180 9.85 8.15 10.09
C ASN A 180 8.98 8.20 11.37
N GLY A 181 7.74 7.89 11.22
CA GLY A 181 6.71 7.82 12.25
C GLY A 181 5.52 7.04 11.74
N CYS A 182 4.40 7.05 12.43
CA CYS A 182 3.15 6.48 11.93
C CYS A 182 2.41 7.44 11.04
N CYS A 183 1.77 6.99 10.03
CA CYS A 183 1.95 5.80 9.23
C CYS A 183 1.80 6.20 7.77
N PHE A 184 2.47 5.54 6.89
CA PHE A 184 2.11 5.49 5.48
C PHE A 184 1.56 4.10 5.21
N ASP A 185 0.29 4.00 4.84
CA ASP A 185 -0.43 2.75 4.71
C ASP A 185 -1.04 2.55 3.34
N TYR A 186 -1.05 1.29 2.91
CA TYR A 186 -1.86 0.83 1.79
C TYR A 186 -2.54 -0.48 2.16
N GLY A 187 -3.86 -0.50 2.18
CA GLY A 187 -4.62 -1.70 2.45
C GLY A 187 -6.01 -1.47 2.98
N ASN A 188 -6.46 -2.44 3.78
CA ASN A 188 -7.77 -2.46 4.40
C ASN A 188 -7.79 -1.57 5.64
N ALA A 189 -8.71 -0.64 5.69
CA ALA A 189 -8.88 0.30 6.80
C ALA A 189 -10.34 0.41 7.21
N GLU A 190 -10.59 1.19 8.27
CA GLU A 190 -11.94 1.57 8.67
C GLU A 190 -12.65 2.36 7.57
N THR A 191 -13.96 2.34 7.61
CA THR A 191 -14.82 3.19 6.76
C THR A 191 -15.15 4.48 7.51
N GLY A 192 -14.48 5.55 7.16
CA GLY A 192 -14.64 6.86 7.79
C GLY A 192 -13.34 7.41 8.39
N ILE A 193 -13.47 8.45 9.22
CA ILE A 193 -12.34 9.25 9.73
C ILE A 193 -11.99 8.96 11.19
N PHE A 194 -12.49 7.91 11.77
CA PHE A 194 -12.27 7.59 13.17
C PHE A 194 -11.71 6.18 13.31
N ASP A 195 -10.67 6.07 14.11
CA ASP A 195 -10.19 4.82 14.64
C ASP A 195 -11.34 4.07 15.33
N ALA A 196 -11.64 2.88 14.87
CA ALA A 196 -12.68 2.00 15.42
C ALA A 196 -12.11 1.00 16.46
N GLY A 197 -10.82 1.08 16.71
CA GLY A 197 -10.07 0.33 17.71
C GLY A 197 -9.40 -0.93 17.16
N ASP A 198 -8.81 -1.66 18.05
CA ASP A 198 -7.89 -2.76 17.76
C ASP A 198 -8.39 -3.81 16.76
N GLY A 199 -7.56 -4.15 15.78
CA GLY A 199 -7.82 -5.22 14.80
C GLY A 199 -8.84 -4.86 13.73
N THR A 200 -9.12 -3.58 13.52
CA THR A 200 -10.08 -3.08 12.53
C THR A 200 -9.45 -2.76 11.18
N MET A 201 -8.13 -2.77 11.14
CA MET A 201 -7.30 -2.48 9.98
C MET A 201 -6.37 -3.64 9.65
N GLU A 202 -6.03 -3.85 8.39
CA GLU A 202 -4.93 -4.68 7.94
C GLU A 202 -4.30 -4.02 6.71
N ALA A 203 -3.20 -3.32 6.89
CA ALA A 203 -2.55 -2.57 5.83
C ALA A 203 -1.02 -2.78 5.82
N ILE A 204 -0.42 -2.59 4.64
CA ILE A 204 1.04 -2.55 4.51
C ILE A 204 1.51 -1.15 4.85
N SER A 205 2.51 -1.07 5.73
CA SER A 205 3.26 0.15 6.02
C SER A 205 4.75 -0.05 5.77
N ILE A 206 5.46 1.01 5.43
CA ILE A 206 6.91 1.03 5.35
C ILE A 206 7.45 2.24 6.12
N THR A 207 8.26 1.99 7.13
CA THR A 207 8.76 3.05 8.03
C THR A 207 10.08 2.66 8.67
N ALA A 208 10.77 3.64 9.24
CA ALA A 208 11.99 3.47 10.03
C ALA A 208 11.88 4.12 11.41
N ASP A 209 10.74 4.03 12.07
CA ASP A 209 10.58 4.59 13.41
C ASP A 209 11.48 3.90 14.43
N GLN A 210 12.67 4.44 14.61
CA GLN A 210 13.64 3.99 15.60
C GLN A 210 13.40 4.57 16.99
N ARG A 211 12.49 5.55 17.14
CA ARG A 211 12.32 6.29 18.38
C ARG A 211 11.31 5.66 19.33
N GLY A 212 10.68 4.57 18.92
CA GLY A 212 9.65 3.92 19.72
C GLY A 212 8.43 4.81 19.99
N THR A 213 8.21 5.81 19.14
CA THR A 213 7.06 6.72 19.24
C THR A 213 5.76 6.01 18.91
N MET A 214 5.89 4.90 18.21
CA MET A 214 4.82 4.00 17.82
C MET A 214 4.68 2.88 18.85
N HIS A 215 3.93 3.12 19.88
CA HIS A 215 3.43 2.12 20.84
C HIS A 215 4.40 1.01 21.29
N GLY A 216 5.67 1.36 21.49
CA GLY A 216 6.73 0.44 21.89
C GLY A 216 7.45 -0.12 20.69
N SER A 217 8.72 0.05 20.67
CA SER A 217 9.78 -0.38 19.79
C SER A 217 9.51 -1.66 18.96
N HIS A 218 8.53 -1.63 18.07
CA HIS A 218 8.38 -2.64 17.05
C HIS A 218 9.26 -2.27 15.87
N HIS A 219 10.45 -2.81 15.79
CA HIS A 219 11.36 -2.58 14.67
C HIS A 219 12.06 -3.87 14.29
N GLY A 220 12.46 -3.98 13.05
CA GLY A 220 13.31 -5.04 12.55
C GLY A 220 14.77 -4.87 12.94
N ALA A 221 15.64 -5.68 12.37
CA ALA A 221 17.08 -5.56 12.54
C ALA A 221 17.62 -4.35 11.76
N GLY A 222 18.61 -3.66 12.32
CA GLY A 222 19.28 -2.51 11.69
C GLY A 222 18.45 -1.22 11.72
N PRO A 223 18.81 -0.22 10.89
CA PRO A 223 18.23 1.11 10.92
C PRO A 223 16.87 1.27 10.18
N GLY A 224 16.37 0.22 9.52
CA GLY A 224 15.19 0.30 8.64
C GLY A 224 15.50 0.87 7.25
N PRO A 225 14.49 1.13 6.41
CA PRO A 225 13.08 0.89 6.70
C PRO A 225 12.70 -0.59 6.72
N TRP A 226 11.59 -0.90 7.37
CA TRP A 226 11.03 -2.25 7.44
C TRP A 226 9.63 -2.28 6.82
N VAL A 227 9.22 -3.44 6.34
CA VAL A 227 7.83 -3.70 5.95
C VAL A 227 7.05 -4.08 7.21
N PHE A 228 5.98 -3.34 7.47
CA PHE A 228 5.07 -3.55 8.59
C PHE A 228 3.69 -3.98 8.11
N GLY A 229 2.96 -4.67 8.98
CA GLY A 229 1.51 -4.70 8.97
C GLY A 229 0.97 -3.73 10.00
N ASP A 230 0.09 -2.83 9.57
CA ASP A 230 -0.73 -2.05 10.47
C ASP A 230 -2.05 -2.80 10.71
N LEU A 231 -2.31 -3.15 11.97
CA LEU A 231 -3.51 -3.89 12.38
C LEU A 231 -4.44 -3.01 13.24
N GLU A 232 -4.25 -1.72 13.21
CA GLU A 232 -4.75 -0.73 14.16
C GLU A 232 -4.17 -0.94 15.57
N GLN A 233 -3.88 0.12 16.29
CA GLN A 233 -3.20 0.11 17.58
C GLN A 233 -1.73 -0.35 17.55
N GLY A 234 -1.04 -0.08 16.46
CA GLY A 234 0.39 -0.20 16.30
C GLY A 234 0.86 -1.05 15.13
N LEU A 235 2.06 -0.76 14.70
CA LEU A 235 2.71 -1.44 13.58
C LEU A 235 3.34 -2.74 14.03
N PHE A 236 3.30 -3.74 13.16
CA PHE A 236 3.81 -5.06 13.45
C PHE A 236 4.73 -5.59 12.36
N VAL A 237 5.91 -6.04 12.78
CA VAL A 237 6.96 -6.53 11.89
C VAL A 237 7.26 -8.03 12.09
N GLY A 238 6.42 -8.72 12.87
CA GLY A 238 6.48 -10.19 12.97
C GLY A 238 6.84 -10.79 14.33
N ASN A 239 6.63 -10.14 15.46
CA ASN A 239 6.80 -10.74 16.78
C ASN A 239 5.54 -10.56 17.65
N ASN A 240 5.15 -11.60 18.37
CA ASN A 240 3.96 -11.63 19.23
C ASN A 240 4.21 -11.18 20.68
N SER A 241 5.41 -10.88 21.08
CA SER A 241 5.72 -10.51 22.45
C SER A 241 5.83 -8.99 22.64
N TRP A 242 5.16 -8.47 23.62
CA TRP A 242 5.26 -7.09 24.06
C TRP A 242 6.10 -6.96 25.35
N PRO A 243 7.00 -5.99 25.47
CA PRO A 243 7.61 -5.22 24.38
C PRO A 243 8.37 -6.18 23.45
N ALA A 244 8.12 -6.05 22.17
CA ALA A 244 8.73 -6.98 21.22
C ALA A 244 10.22 -6.72 21.11
N PRO A 245 11.08 -7.71 21.29
CA PRO A 245 12.40 -7.64 20.74
C PRO A 245 12.28 -7.61 19.21
N SER A 246 13.17 -6.87 18.57
CA SER A 246 13.28 -6.83 17.12
C SER A 246 13.27 -8.25 16.54
N LEU A 247 12.53 -8.44 15.46
CA LEU A 247 12.67 -9.66 14.70
C LEU A 247 14.02 -9.67 14.03
N ARG A 248 14.72 -10.75 14.20
CA ARG A 248 16.02 -10.95 13.62
C ARG A 248 16.00 -10.99 12.10
N ASP A 249 14.84 -11.26 11.54
CA ASP A 249 14.70 -11.55 10.11
C ASP A 249 14.01 -10.41 9.32
N ALA A 250 13.52 -9.38 10.00
CA ALA A 250 13.04 -8.18 9.32
C ALA A 250 14.25 -7.32 8.94
N ASP A 251 14.87 -7.67 7.86
CA ASP A 251 15.99 -6.92 7.29
C ASP A 251 15.58 -5.55 6.81
N ASN A 252 16.53 -4.62 6.79
CA ASN A 252 16.39 -3.34 6.11
C ASN A 252 15.97 -3.54 4.66
N ASN A 253 15.02 -2.74 4.21
CA ASN A 253 14.57 -2.71 2.83
C ASN A 253 15.04 -1.40 2.16
N THR A 254 16.35 -1.18 2.12
CA THR A 254 16.99 0.03 1.57
C THR A 254 17.11 0.01 0.05
N PHE A 255 16.34 -0.83 -0.64
CA PHE A 255 16.27 -0.87 -2.10
C PHE A 255 15.57 0.38 -2.65
N SER A 256 15.88 0.76 -3.87
CA SER A 256 15.18 1.89 -4.51
C SER A 256 13.67 1.66 -4.52
N PHE A 257 13.26 0.42 -4.80
CA PHE A 257 11.86 -0.02 -4.71
C PHE A 257 11.78 -1.32 -3.93
N VAL A 258 10.83 -1.38 -3.02
CA VAL A 258 10.53 -2.54 -2.18
C VAL A 258 9.21 -3.14 -2.62
N THR A 259 9.22 -4.44 -2.93
CA THR A 259 7.98 -5.22 -2.97
C THR A 259 7.63 -5.62 -1.54
N ALA A 260 6.42 -5.32 -1.13
CA ALA A 260 5.87 -5.71 0.15
C ALA A 260 4.57 -6.52 -0.03
N MET A 261 4.41 -7.57 0.77
CA MET A 261 3.19 -8.38 0.82
C MET A 261 2.84 -8.72 2.26
N ILE A 262 1.55 -8.68 2.54
CA ILE A 262 0.94 -9.31 3.72
C ILE A 262 -0.05 -10.35 3.21
N LYS A 263 -0.03 -11.53 3.79
CA LYS A 263 -1.06 -12.54 3.60
C LYS A 263 -1.64 -12.89 4.96
N GLY A 264 -2.93 -12.62 5.16
CA GLY A 264 -3.67 -12.93 6.37
C GLY A 264 -4.78 -13.95 6.10
N ASP A 265 -4.73 -15.10 6.77
CA ASP A 265 -5.83 -16.07 6.81
C ASP A 265 -6.58 -15.93 8.14
N GLY A 266 -7.91 -16.04 8.10
CA GLY A 266 -8.76 -16.00 9.28
C GLY A 266 -8.55 -17.16 10.23
N ALA A 267 -9.11 -17.06 11.44
CA ALA A 267 -9.11 -18.15 12.40
C ALA A 267 -9.86 -19.37 11.87
N SER A 268 -9.34 -20.55 12.15
CA SER A 268 -9.96 -21.84 11.82
C SER A 268 -9.72 -22.87 12.92
N PRO A 269 -10.44 -24.00 12.95
CA PRO A 269 -10.17 -25.06 13.94
C PRO A 269 -8.72 -25.56 13.93
N ALA A 270 -8.06 -25.55 12.74
CA ALA A 270 -6.67 -25.97 12.60
C ALA A 270 -5.67 -24.86 12.93
N ALA A 271 -6.08 -23.59 12.84
CA ALA A 271 -5.28 -22.42 13.15
C ALA A 271 -6.12 -21.39 13.93
N PRO A 272 -6.37 -21.62 15.22
CA PRO A 272 -7.28 -20.79 16.02
C PRO A 272 -6.79 -19.34 16.21
N LEU A 273 -5.50 -19.09 15.99
CA LEU A 273 -4.90 -17.75 16.01
C LEU A 273 -4.77 -17.14 14.60
N GLY A 274 -5.41 -17.76 13.60
CA GLY A 274 -5.17 -17.42 12.20
C GLY A 274 -3.75 -17.76 11.75
N HIS A 275 -3.45 -17.48 10.49
CA HIS A 275 -2.09 -17.56 9.95
C HIS A 275 -1.77 -16.25 9.24
N TRP A 276 -0.54 -15.78 9.38
CA TRP A 276 -0.13 -14.50 8.82
C TRP A 276 1.30 -14.55 8.33
N ALA A 277 1.56 -13.92 7.20
CA ALA A 277 2.88 -13.83 6.63
C ALA A 277 3.18 -12.43 6.13
N ILE A 278 4.39 -11.94 6.40
CA ILE A 278 4.95 -10.75 5.76
C ILE A 278 6.05 -11.19 4.81
N LYS A 279 6.05 -10.60 3.62
CA LYS A 279 7.13 -10.75 2.64
C LYS A 279 7.61 -9.36 2.20
N GLY A 280 8.88 -9.25 1.90
CA GLY A 280 9.48 -8.02 1.42
C GLY A 280 10.80 -8.24 0.72
N GLY A 281 11.23 -7.27 -0.07
CA GLY A 281 12.52 -7.31 -0.73
C GLY A 281 12.61 -6.43 -1.96
N ASP A 282 13.71 -6.54 -2.68
CA ASP A 282 14.01 -5.73 -3.86
C ASP A 282 13.00 -5.98 -5.00
N ALA A 283 12.23 -4.96 -5.34
CA ALA A 283 11.26 -5.03 -6.43
C ALA A 283 11.90 -5.12 -7.83
N THR A 284 13.19 -4.85 -7.95
CA THR A 284 13.92 -4.91 -9.23
C THR A 284 14.59 -6.25 -9.48
N ALA A 285 14.65 -7.13 -8.46
CA ALA A 285 15.30 -8.42 -8.53
C ALA A 285 14.26 -9.55 -8.71
N ALA A 286 14.48 -10.43 -9.69
CA ALA A 286 13.59 -11.54 -10.00
C ALA A 286 13.35 -12.52 -8.82
N ALA A 287 14.28 -12.59 -7.86
CA ALA A 287 14.18 -13.40 -6.64
C ALA A 287 14.22 -12.54 -5.37
N GLY A 288 13.80 -11.27 -5.47
CA GLY A 288 13.93 -10.30 -4.39
C GLY A 288 12.97 -10.50 -3.22
N LEU A 289 11.84 -11.17 -3.43
CA LEU A 289 10.81 -11.32 -2.41
C LEU A 289 11.18 -12.43 -1.41
N ARG A 290 11.41 -12.04 -0.16
CA ARG A 290 11.75 -12.94 0.96
C ARG A 290 10.61 -13.01 1.96
N THR A 291 10.48 -14.13 2.67
CA THR A 291 9.60 -14.24 3.84
C THR A 291 10.28 -13.60 5.03
N LEU A 292 9.66 -12.55 5.57
CA LEU A 292 10.12 -11.82 6.75
C LEU A 292 9.46 -12.36 8.02
N TYR A 293 8.24 -12.83 7.90
CA TYR A 293 7.50 -13.50 8.97
C TYR A 293 6.53 -14.52 8.37
N ASP A 294 6.35 -15.62 9.08
CA ASP A 294 5.39 -16.69 8.77
C ASP A 294 4.97 -17.34 10.08
N GLY A 295 3.72 -17.18 10.49
CA GLY A 295 3.25 -17.67 11.78
C GLY A 295 1.83 -17.23 12.15
N PRO A 296 1.45 -17.33 13.42
CA PRO A 296 0.16 -16.82 13.89
C PRO A 296 0.02 -15.33 13.61
N ARG A 297 -1.21 -14.87 13.36
CA ARG A 297 -1.47 -13.42 13.23
C ARG A 297 -1.04 -12.72 14.52
N PRO A 298 -0.25 -11.65 14.45
CA PRO A 298 0.27 -11.00 15.64
C PRO A 298 -0.79 -10.21 16.40
N CYS A 299 -0.46 -9.89 17.64
CA CYS A 299 -1.16 -8.91 18.42
C CYS A 299 -0.31 -7.66 18.54
N ALA A 300 -0.66 -6.62 17.82
CA ALA A 300 0.07 -5.36 17.80
C ALA A 300 -0.47 -4.32 18.81
N GLY A 301 -1.60 -4.59 19.45
CA GLY A 301 -2.25 -3.64 20.34
C GLY A 301 -1.45 -3.26 21.58
N LYS A 302 -1.72 -2.08 22.11
CA LYS A 302 -1.21 -1.68 23.45
C LYS A 302 -1.72 -2.65 24.52
N PRO A 303 -0.91 -3.03 25.52
CA PRO A 303 -1.45 -3.59 26.72
C PRO A 303 -2.48 -2.61 27.35
N PRO A 304 -3.66 -3.07 27.79
CA PRO A 304 -4.04 -4.46 28.01
C PRO A 304 -4.87 -5.13 26.89
N ALA A 305 -4.96 -4.54 25.71
CA ALA A 305 -5.99 -4.93 24.72
C ALA A 305 -5.98 -6.42 24.36
N CYS A 306 -4.91 -6.95 23.78
CA CYS A 306 -4.90 -8.38 23.46
C CYS A 306 -4.15 -9.24 24.47
N ILE A 307 -3.14 -8.74 25.15
CA ILE A 307 -2.38 -9.52 26.15
C ILE A 307 -3.22 -9.87 27.37
N ASN A 308 -4.00 -8.91 27.88
CA ASN A 308 -4.85 -9.16 29.07
C ASN A 308 -6.08 -10.03 28.81
N LYS A 309 -6.40 -10.31 27.54
CA LYS A 309 -7.45 -11.24 27.17
C LYS A 309 -6.93 -12.68 27.01
N GLY A 310 -5.64 -12.92 27.30
CA GLY A 310 -5.00 -14.21 27.07
C GLY A 310 -4.85 -14.56 25.59
N ASN A 311 -5.16 -13.63 24.71
CA ASN A 311 -5.06 -13.78 23.28
C ASN A 311 -3.82 -13.05 22.78
N GLN A 312 -2.89 -13.76 22.18
CA GLN A 312 -1.66 -13.20 21.62
C GLN A 312 -1.79 -12.91 20.11
N SER A 313 -2.99 -12.80 19.62
CA SER A 313 -3.29 -12.63 18.20
C SER A 313 -4.56 -11.81 18.02
N TRP A 314 -4.62 -10.99 16.98
CA TRP A 314 -5.86 -10.39 16.48
C TRP A 314 -6.62 -11.43 15.66
N SER A 315 -7.24 -12.36 16.36
CA SER A 315 -8.07 -13.37 15.72
C SER A 315 -9.31 -13.60 16.61
N PRO A 316 -10.52 -13.42 16.08
CA PRO A 316 -10.84 -12.93 14.75
C PRO A 316 -10.56 -11.43 14.57
N MET A 317 -10.13 -11.02 13.39
CA MET A 317 -10.07 -9.61 13.00
C MET A 317 -11.46 -9.01 12.87
N ARG A 318 -11.53 -7.66 12.86
CA ARG A 318 -12.79 -6.90 12.73
C ARG A 318 -12.70 -5.91 11.58
N LYS A 319 -12.03 -6.27 10.49
CA LYS A 319 -11.80 -5.41 9.33
C LYS A 319 -13.08 -4.81 8.80
N PHE A 320 -13.04 -3.54 8.40
CA PHE A 320 -14.22 -2.84 7.88
C PHE A 320 -14.33 -2.92 6.36
N GLY A 321 -13.23 -3.16 5.67
CA GLY A 321 -13.19 -3.25 4.22
C GLY A 321 -13.12 -1.91 3.52
N GLY A 322 -12.79 -0.83 4.19
CA GLY A 322 -12.35 0.40 3.55
C GLY A 322 -10.98 0.21 2.90
N LEU A 323 -10.63 1.06 1.96
CA LEU A 323 -9.30 1.11 1.36
C LEU A 323 -8.65 2.45 1.61
N ILE A 324 -7.35 2.42 1.93
CA ILE A 324 -6.54 3.60 2.14
C ILE A 324 -5.23 3.50 1.37
N LEU A 325 -4.72 4.66 0.93
CA LEU A 325 -3.37 4.87 0.45
C LEU A 325 -2.94 6.26 0.88
N GLY A 326 -2.09 6.38 1.86
CA GLY A 326 -1.65 7.70 2.29
C GLY A 326 -0.93 7.75 3.62
N ILE A 327 -0.60 8.98 4.01
CA ILE A 327 -0.05 9.33 5.31
C ILE A 327 -1.18 9.68 6.25
N GLY A 328 -1.16 9.11 7.45
CA GLY A 328 -2.21 9.29 8.44
C GLY A 328 -3.29 8.22 8.35
N GLY A 329 -2.91 6.98 8.23
CA GLY A 329 -3.65 5.76 7.93
C GLY A 329 -5.14 5.73 8.23
N ASP A 330 -5.52 5.94 9.46
CA ASP A 330 -6.90 6.11 9.92
C ASP A 330 -7.49 7.50 9.62
N ASN A 331 -6.87 8.31 8.79
CA ASN A 331 -7.13 9.72 8.53
C ASN A 331 -6.76 10.69 9.54
N SER A 332 -6.01 10.26 10.42
CA SER A 332 -5.92 11.17 11.47
C SER A 332 -4.80 12.09 11.33
N HIS A 333 -3.70 11.89 10.75
CA HIS A 333 -2.76 12.91 11.13
C HIS A 333 -1.32 12.53 10.91
N GLY A 334 -0.96 12.25 9.70
CA GLY A 334 0.44 12.00 9.34
C GLY A 334 1.38 13.07 9.75
#